data_acd10468eafac5d2b63533cc8410f53f
#
_entry.id   acd10468eafac5d2b63533cc8410f53f
#
_cell.length_a   1.000
_cell.length_b   1.000
_cell.length_c   1.000
_cell.angle_alpha   90.00
_cell.angle_beta   90.00
_cell.angle_gamma   90.00
#
_symmetry.space_group_name_H-M   'P 1'
#
loop_
_entity.id
_entity.type
_entity.pdbx_description
1 polymer ?
#
loop_
_entity_poly.entity_id
_entity_poly.type
_entity_poly.pdbx_seq_one_letter_code
_entity_poly.pdbx_strand_id
1 'polypeptide(L)'
;MNWSDEGFLLSKTRFNENSLIAELFTKDKGKISGIIFGGTSKKIKNYLQVGNKLHVNYNSKNENRIGYFKIEILNAYTPLYFDHKQKLSCITSAMNLIKILTAESQSNDKIYLIIQNLFLILKEKDWLKKYIFWELELLKILGYDLALENFVEKDIEVNDLGTLLNGLKLVGDYLDKTILRPNNLNYPNSRLLFLNTLK
;
A
#
# COMPACT_ATOMS: atom_id res chain seq x y z
N MET A 1 -21.69 -9.54 -12.53
CA MET A 1 -20.87 -10.13 -11.43
C MET A 1 -21.09 -9.31 -10.16
N ASN A 2 -21.49 -9.96 -9.07
CA ASN A 2 -21.75 -9.28 -7.79
C ASN A 2 -21.05 -10.06 -6.68
N TRP A 3 -20.32 -9.38 -5.83
CA TRP A 3 -19.66 -9.97 -4.66
C TRP A 3 -19.44 -8.91 -3.59
N SER A 4 -19.11 -9.37 -2.39
CA SER A 4 -18.80 -8.55 -1.23
C SER A 4 -17.49 -9.04 -0.63
N ASP A 5 -16.64 -8.11 -0.20
CA ASP A 5 -15.33 -8.40 0.39
C ASP A 5 -14.86 -7.25 1.27
N GLU A 6 -13.77 -7.43 1.97
CA GLU A 6 -13.07 -6.38 2.72
C GLU A 6 -11.66 -6.15 2.16
N GLY A 7 -11.22 -4.92 2.15
CA GLY A 7 -9.90 -4.59 1.60
C GLY A 7 -9.35 -3.25 2.03
N PHE A 8 -8.09 -3.03 1.70
CA PHE A 8 -7.38 -1.79 1.97
C PHE A 8 -7.35 -0.89 0.74
N LEU A 9 -7.65 0.39 0.91
CA LEU A 9 -7.57 1.36 -0.19
C LEU A 9 -6.11 1.62 -0.55
N LEU A 10 -5.72 1.24 -1.77
CA LEU A 10 -4.37 1.44 -2.31
C LEU A 10 -4.24 2.79 -2.99
N SER A 11 -5.23 3.18 -3.79
CA SER A 11 -5.23 4.45 -4.49
C SER A 11 -6.65 4.91 -4.83
N LYS A 12 -6.76 6.21 -5.14
CA LYS A 12 -7.98 6.81 -5.68
C LYS A 12 -7.63 7.87 -6.71
N THR A 13 -8.39 7.91 -7.80
CA THR A 13 -8.22 8.88 -8.88
C THR A 13 -9.56 9.46 -9.26
N ARG A 14 -9.61 10.76 -9.54
CA ARG A 14 -10.85 11.41 -9.99
C ARG A 14 -11.22 10.86 -11.38
N PHE A 15 -12.45 10.39 -11.52
CA PHE A 15 -12.99 9.85 -12.77
C PHE A 15 -13.83 10.90 -13.51
N ASN A 16 -14.74 11.55 -12.77
CA ASN A 16 -15.55 12.67 -13.25
C ASN A 16 -15.89 13.61 -12.08
N GLU A 17 -16.81 14.54 -12.26
CA GLU A 17 -17.17 15.51 -11.22
C GLU A 17 -17.62 14.88 -9.91
N ASN A 18 -18.38 13.78 -9.97
CA ASN A 18 -19.03 13.15 -8.83
C ASN A 18 -18.49 11.75 -8.49
N SER A 19 -17.53 11.23 -9.27
CA SER A 19 -17.08 9.84 -9.11
C SER A 19 -15.56 9.74 -9.04
N LEU A 20 -15.10 8.73 -8.32
CA LEU A 20 -13.70 8.33 -8.21
C LEU A 20 -13.54 6.90 -8.72
N ILE A 21 -12.39 6.56 -9.29
CA ILE A 21 -11.91 5.19 -9.38
C ILE A 21 -11.08 4.92 -8.14
N ALA A 22 -11.40 3.86 -7.43
CA ALA A 22 -10.64 3.36 -6.29
C ALA A 22 -10.03 2.00 -6.64
N GLU A 23 -8.79 1.81 -6.22
CA GLU A 23 -8.11 0.52 -6.26
C GLU A 23 -7.94 0.01 -4.83
N LEU A 24 -8.39 -1.21 -4.57
CA LEU A 24 -8.28 -1.88 -3.28
C LEU A 24 -7.50 -3.18 -3.43
N PHE A 25 -6.79 -3.56 -2.38
CA PHE A 25 -6.36 -4.94 -2.21
C PHE A 25 -7.33 -5.61 -1.25
N THR A 26 -8.17 -6.50 -1.79
CA THR A 26 -9.21 -7.20 -1.05
C THR A 26 -8.73 -8.60 -0.66
N LYS A 27 -9.37 -9.17 0.36
CA LYS A 27 -8.97 -10.44 0.94
C LYS A 27 -9.10 -11.59 -0.05
N ASP A 28 -10.28 -11.74 -0.66
CA ASP A 28 -10.63 -12.90 -1.47
C ASP A 28 -10.44 -12.64 -2.98
N LYS A 29 -10.39 -11.38 -3.42
CA LYS A 29 -10.29 -11.02 -4.84
C LYS A 29 -8.96 -10.37 -5.22
N GLY A 30 -8.08 -10.07 -4.25
CA GLY A 30 -6.80 -9.40 -4.49
C GLY A 30 -6.97 -7.94 -4.90
N LYS A 31 -6.13 -7.47 -5.82
CA LYS A 31 -6.19 -6.08 -6.30
C LYS A 31 -7.34 -5.91 -7.30
N ILE A 32 -8.28 -5.04 -6.96
CA ILE A 32 -9.48 -4.76 -7.78
C ILE A 32 -9.70 -3.26 -7.87
N SER A 33 -10.11 -2.82 -9.06
CA SER A 33 -10.52 -1.44 -9.34
C SER A 33 -12.04 -1.33 -9.48
N GLY A 34 -12.60 -0.24 -8.99
CA GLY A 34 -14.04 0.04 -9.11
C GLY A 34 -14.36 1.52 -9.01
N ILE A 35 -15.48 1.91 -9.63
CA ILE A 35 -15.99 3.28 -9.58
C ILE A 35 -16.80 3.47 -8.30
N ILE A 36 -16.57 4.57 -7.59
CA ILE A 36 -17.35 5.00 -6.44
C ILE A 36 -18.14 6.25 -6.85
N PHE A 37 -19.45 6.10 -7.00
CA PHE A 37 -20.36 7.21 -7.26
C PHE A 37 -20.51 8.08 -6.01
N GLY A 38 -20.56 9.40 -6.19
CA GLY A 38 -20.58 10.33 -5.07
C GLY A 38 -19.27 10.39 -4.26
N GLY A 39 -18.19 9.76 -4.77
CA GLY A 39 -16.89 9.66 -4.10
C GLY A 39 -16.22 11.00 -3.79
N THR A 40 -16.61 12.07 -4.47
CA THR A 40 -16.13 13.44 -4.23
C THR A 40 -16.86 14.15 -3.10
N SER A 41 -17.99 13.63 -2.60
CA SER A 41 -18.74 14.20 -1.49
C SER A 41 -17.91 14.25 -0.20
N LYS A 42 -18.14 15.26 0.65
CA LYS A 42 -17.41 15.40 1.93
C LYS A 42 -17.49 14.14 2.79
N LYS A 43 -18.67 13.49 2.86
CA LYS A 43 -18.87 12.28 3.65
C LYS A 43 -17.98 11.12 3.16
N ILE A 44 -18.04 10.81 1.88
CA ILE A 44 -17.29 9.66 1.30
C ILE A 44 -15.80 9.97 1.23
N LYS A 45 -15.41 11.21 0.93
CA LYS A 45 -14.01 11.64 0.91
C LYS A 45 -13.27 11.36 2.22
N ASN A 46 -13.96 11.48 3.37
CA ASN A 46 -13.37 11.17 4.67
C ASN A 46 -13.07 9.67 4.84
N TYR A 47 -13.85 8.79 4.24
CA TYR A 47 -13.63 7.33 4.29
C TYR A 47 -12.53 6.88 3.33
N LEU A 48 -12.41 7.55 2.20
CA LEU A 48 -11.48 7.23 1.14
C LEU A 48 -10.09 7.83 1.40
N GLN A 49 -9.48 7.45 2.52
CA GLN A 49 -8.07 7.72 2.78
C GLN A 49 -7.26 6.46 2.47
N VAL A 50 -6.18 6.63 1.68
CA VAL A 50 -5.24 5.54 1.33
C VAL A 50 -4.77 4.85 2.60
N GLY A 51 -4.87 3.52 2.66
CA GLY A 51 -4.58 2.71 3.85
C GLY A 51 -5.78 2.39 4.73
N ASN A 52 -6.94 3.06 4.58
CA ASN A 52 -8.13 2.68 5.32
C ASN A 52 -8.67 1.32 4.85
N LYS A 53 -9.19 0.53 5.80
CA LYS A 53 -9.88 -0.73 5.53
C LYS A 53 -11.35 -0.49 5.31
N LEU A 54 -11.87 -0.99 4.19
CA LEU A 54 -13.24 -0.80 3.72
C LEU A 54 -13.90 -2.16 3.52
N HIS A 55 -15.19 -2.21 3.80
CA HIS A 55 -16.08 -3.21 3.26
C HIS A 55 -16.60 -2.72 1.91
N VAL A 56 -16.59 -3.59 0.91
CA VAL A 56 -16.98 -3.24 -0.45
C VAL A 56 -17.99 -4.23 -1.01
N ASN A 57 -19.06 -3.71 -1.61
CA ASN A 57 -19.97 -4.46 -2.45
C ASN A 57 -19.68 -4.08 -3.90
N TYR A 58 -19.13 -5.01 -4.66
CA TYR A 58 -18.78 -4.82 -6.06
C TYR A 58 -19.93 -5.26 -6.95
N ASN A 59 -20.26 -4.45 -7.94
CA ASN A 59 -21.27 -4.77 -8.94
C ASN A 59 -20.73 -4.44 -10.33
N SER A 60 -20.75 -5.41 -11.24
CA SER A 60 -20.46 -5.22 -12.65
C SER A 60 -21.51 -5.91 -13.51
N LYS A 61 -21.96 -5.20 -14.56
CA LYS A 61 -22.89 -5.77 -15.56
C LYS A 61 -22.16 -6.65 -16.58
N ASN A 62 -20.87 -6.36 -16.83
CA ASN A 62 -20.04 -7.07 -17.80
C ASN A 62 -18.65 -7.30 -17.19
N GLU A 63 -18.06 -8.46 -17.45
CA GLU A 63 -16.71 -8.82 -17.01
C GLU A 63 -15.61 -7.94 -17.65
N ASN A 64 -15.87 -7.44 -18.85
CA ASN A 64 -14.92 -6.60 -19.59
C ASN A 64 -15.00 -5.10 -19.27
N ARG A 65 -15.78 -4.69 -18.26
CA ARG A 65 -15.89 -3.29 -17.84
C ARG A 65 -15.64 -3.16 -16.35
N ILE A 66 -14.98 -2.04 -15.98
CA ILE A 66 -14.84 -1.67 -14.59
C ILE A 66 -16.23 -1.57 -13.93
N GLY A 67 -16.40 -2.28 -12.82
CA GLY A 67 -17.61 -2.22 -12.02
C GLY A 67 -17.64 -1.03 -11.07
N TYR A 68 -18.59 -1.01 -10.18
CA TYR A 68 -18.69 0.01 -9.16
C TYR A 68 -18.71 -0.58 -7.75
N PHE A 69 -18.19 0.19 -6.83
CA PHE A 69 -18.18 -0.12 -5.40
C PHE A 69 -19.24 0.68 -4.65
N LYS A 70 -20.01 -0.02 -3.79
CA LYS A 70 -20.62 0.57 -2.61
C LYS A 70 -19.69 0.28 -1.45
N ILE A 71 -19.34 1.29 -0.66
CA ILE A 71 -18.31 1.19 0.38
C ILE A 71 -18.86 1.54 1.76
N GLU A 72 -18.33 0.84 2.77
CA GLU A 72 -18.50 1.16 4.18
C GLU A 72 -17.13 1.14 4.85
N ILE A 73 -16.89 2.04 5.81
CA ILE A 73 -15.63 2.06 6.55
C ILE A 73 -15.63 0.96 7.62
N LEU A 74 -14.61 0.12 7.60
CA LEU A 74 -14.36 -0.86 8.66
C LEU A 74 -13.36 -0.30 9.68
N ASN A 75 -12.19 0.17 9.19
CA ASN A 75 -11.16 0.73 10.03
C ASN A 75 -10.57 1.99 9.40
N ALA A 76 -10.63 3.10 10.11
CA ALA A 76 -10.01 4.37 9.75
C ALA A 76 -8.57 4.42 10.29
N TYR A 77 -7.63 3.73 9.65
CA TYR A 77 -6.23 3.68 10.10
C TYR A 77 -5.49 4.99 9.83
N THR A 78 -5.60 5.51 8.63
CA THR A 78 -4.81 6.67 8.18
C THR A 78 -5.10 7.95 8.95
N PRO A 79 -6.34 8.27 9.34
CA PRO A 79 -6.62 9.44 10.17
C PRO A 79 -5.87 9.47 11.50
N LEU A 80 -5.51 8.31 12.06
CA LEU A 80 -4.73 8.21 13.31
C LEU A 80 -3.32 8.81 13.18
N TYR A 81 -2.86 9.06 11.96
CA TYR A 81 -1.50 9.53 11.66
C TYR A 81 -1.47 10.90 10.98
N PHE A 82 -2.58 11.65 10.94
CA PHE A 82 -2.59 12.97 10.28
C PHE A 82 -1.58 13.96 10.87
N ASP A 83 -1.32 13.88 12.17
CA ASP A 83 -0.31 14.70 12.86
C ASP A 83 1.12 14.11 12.79
N HIS A 84 1.28 12.97 12.12
CA HIS A 84 2.56 12.26 12.00
C HIS A 84 2.99 12.15 10.53
N LYS A 85 3.57 13.23 9.99
CA LYS A 85 3.95 13.34 8.57
C LYS A 85 4.74 12.14 8.04
N GLN A 86 5.72 11.64 8.81
CA GLN A 86 6.55 10.50 8.42
C GLN A 86 5.73 9.21 8.28
N LYS A 87 4.88 8.90 9.27
CA LYS A 87 4.03 7.70 9.24
C LYS A 87 2.96 7.79 8.15
N LEU A 88 2.39 8.98 7.93
CA LEU A 88 1.43 9.21 6.85
C LEU A 88 2.07 8.98 5.47
N SER A 89 3.29 9.50 5.26
CA SER A 89 4.06 9.27 4.03
C SER A 89 4.45 7.80 3.86
N CYS A 90 4.79 7.10 4.97
CA CYS A 90 5.06 5.67 4.97
C CYS A 90 3.84 4.87 4.50
N ILE A 91 2.64 5.13 5.03
CA ILE A 91 1.40 4.48 4.60
C ILE A 91 1.20 4.66 3.08
N THR A 92 1.35 5.89 2.59
CA THR A 92 1.17 6.19 1.17
C THR A 92 2.19 5.45 0.30
N SER A 93 3.45 5.38 0.76
CA SER A 93 4.52 4.63 0.09
C SER A 93 4.20 3.13 0.05
N ALA A 94 3.86 2.54 1.20
CA ALA A 94 3.54 1.13 1.32
C ALA A 94 2.36 0.71 0.42
N MET A 95 1.25 1.46 0.47
CA MET A 95 0.08 1.16 -0.37
C MET A 95 0.40 1.27 -1.86
N ASN A 96 1.25 2.22 -2.25
CA ASN A 96 1.68 2.33 -3.64
C ASN A 96 2.61 1.18 -4.06
N LEU A 97 3.50 0.70 -3.18
CA LEU A 97 4.30 -0.51 -3.45
C LEU A 97 3.39 -1.73 -3.70
N ILE A 98 2.42 -1.98 -2.82
CA ILE A 98 1.43 -3.05 -3.02
C ILE A 98 0.73 -2.89 -4.38
N LYS A 99 0.26 -1.66 -4.69
CA LYS A 99 -0.43 -1.37 -5.95
C LYS A 99 0.40 -1.77 -7.18
N ILE A 100 1.67 -1.38 -7.24
CA ILE A 100 2.51 -1.62 -8.43
C ILE A 100 3.10 -3.02 -8.49
N LEU A 101 3.30 -3.68 -7.37
CA LEU A 101 3.95 -5.00 -7.30
C LEU A 101 2.97 -6.17 -7.36
N THR A 102 1.66 -5.93 -7.25
CA THR A 102 0.65 -6.99 -7.28
C THR A 102 -0.14 -6.99 -8.58
N ALA A 103 -0.47 -8.19 -9.07
CA ALA A 103 -1.32 -8.35 -10.24
C ALA A 103 -2.80 -8.11 -9.92
N GLU A 104 -3.57 -7.73 -10.96
CA GLU A 104 -5.03 -7.59 -10.85
C GLU A 104 -5.72 -8.93 -10.62
N SER A 105 -6.77 -8.93 -9.82
CA SER A 105 -7.67 -10.08 -9.59
C SER A 105 -6.97 -11.34 -9.09
N GLN A 106 -5.82 -11.20 -8.43
CA GLN A 106 -5.09 -12.30 -7.80
C GLN A 106 -5.09 -12.10 -6.28
N SER A 107 -5.84 -12.94 -5.58
CA SER A 107 -5.83 -12.96 -4.12
C SER A 107 -4.51 -13.54 -3.59
N ASN A 108 -4.05 -13.00 -2.48
CA ASN A 108 -2.89 -13.50 -1.76
C ASN A 108 -3.03 -13.15 -0.28
N ASP A 109 -3.32 -14.16 0.54
CA ASP A 109 -3.55 -13.99 1.98
C ASP A 109 -2.32 -13.40 2.68
N LYS A 110 -1.10 -13.77 2.24
CA LYS A 110 0.13 -13.23 2.85
C LYS A 110 0.27 -11.74 2.59
N ILE A 111 -0.07 -11.28 1.37
CA ILE A 111 -0.07 -9.84 1.04
C ILE A 111 -1.17 -9.12 1.84
N TYR A 112 -2.34 -9.70 1.96
CA TYR A 112 -3.40 -9.11 2.78
C TYR A 112 -2.98 -8.96 4.24
N LEU A 113 -2.36 -9.98 4.82
CA LEU A 113 -1.86 -9.98 6.20
C LEU A 113 -0.71 -9.00 6.40
N ILE A 114 0.23 -8.88 5.45
CA ILE A 114 1.33 -7.93 5.57
C ILE A 114 0.84 -6.48 5.51
N ILE A 115 -0.20 -6.18 4.72
CA ILE A 115 -0.84 -4.85 4.74
C ILE A 115 -1.44 -4.58 6.13
N GLN A 116 -2.11 -5.54 6.72
CA GLN A 116 -2.68 -5.40 8.05
C GLN A 116 -1.60 -5.20 9.11
N ASN A 117 -0.49 -5.93 9.01
CA ASN A 117 0.65 -5.83 9.93
C ASN A 117 1.33 -4.45 9.89
N LEU A 118 1.33 -3.75 8.75
CA LEU A 118 1.85 -2.39 8.65
C LEU A 118 1.29 -1.48 9.74
N PHE A 119 -0.03 -1.54 9.99
CA PHE A 119 -0.68 -0.68 10.98
C PHE A 119 -0.38 -1.06 12.43
N LEU A 120 0.08 -2.29 12.68
CA LEU A 120 0.62 -2.70 13.98
C LEU A 120 2.02 -2.14 14.17
N ILE A 121 2.88 -2.29 13.16
CA ILE A 121 4.25 -1.77 13.14
C ILE A 121 4.26 -0.25 13.39
N LEU A 122 3.40 0.51 12.74
CA LEU A 122 3.35 1.96 12.87
C LEU A 122 3.01 2.47 14.29
N LYS A 123 2.49 1.63 15.18
CA LYS A 123 2.24 1.98 16.58
C LYS A 123 3.50 1.88 17.45
N GLU A 124 4.52 1.19 16.99
CA GLU A 124 5.72 0.90 17.77
C GLU A 124 6.73 2.06 17.73
N LYS A 125 7.65 2.09 18.71
CA LYS A 125 8.69 3.13 18.78
C LYS A 125 9.73 2.96 17.68
N ASP A 126 10.10 1.73 17.37
CA ASP A 126 11.06 1.33 16.34
C ASP A 126 10.41 1.04 14.99
N TRP A 127 9.26 1.66 14.71
CA TRP A 127 8.42 1.45 13.53
C TRP A 127 9.21 1.56 12.21
N LEU A 128 10.21 2.44 12.12
CA LEU A 128 10.97 2.66 10.90
C LEU A 128 11.85 1.45 10.57
N LYS A 129 12.52 0.89 11.59
CA LYS A 129 13.28 -0.36 11.46
C LYS A 129 12.37 -1.50 11.00
N LYS A 130 11.23 -1.67 11.67
CA LYS A 130 10.24 -2.71 11.32
C LYS A 130 9.63 -2.52 9.95
N TYR A 131 9.50 -1.26 9.48
CA TYR A 131 9.03 -0.97 8.13
C TYR A 131 10.04 -1.43 7.06
N ILE A 132 11.35 -1.33 7.32
CA ILE A 132 12.37 -1.85 6.40
C ILE A 132 12.20 -3.38 6.24
N PHE A 133 12.05 -4.09 7.34
CA PHE A 133 11.77 -5.54 7.30
C PHE A 133 10.42 -5.87 6.65
N TRP A 134 9.43 -5.01 6.80
CA TRP A 134 8.15 -5.11 6.11
C TRP A 134 8.31 -5.02 4.58
N GLU A 135 9.13 -4.09 4.07
CA GLU A 135 9.43 -4.02 2.62
C GLU A 135 10.16 -5.30 2.15
N LEU A 136 11.12 -5.80 2.92
CA LEU A 136 11.83 -7.06 2.60
C LEU A 136 10.86 -8.25 2.58
N GLU A 137 10.02 -8.39 3.58
CA GLU A 137 9.02 -9.47 3.64
C GLU A 137 8.03 -9.39 2.47
N LEU A 138 7.60 -8.20 2.07
CA LEU A 138 6.78 -8.01 0.87
C LEU A 138 7.47 -8.56 -0.36
N LEU A 139 8.75 -8.23 -0.58
CA LEU A 139 9.52 -8.70 -1.72
C LEU A 139 9.67 -10.23 -1.70
N LYS A 140 9.90 -10.81 -0.54
CA LYS A 140 9.99 -12.26 -0.33
C LYS A 140 8.66 -12.97 -0.65
N ILE A 141 7.53 -12.43 -0.19
CA ILE A 141 6.18 -12.96 -0.52
C ILE A 141 5.94 -12.95 -2.04
N LEU A 142 6.48 -11.96 -2.74
CA LEU A 142 6.41 -11.84 -4.19
C LEU A 142 7.39 -12.74 -4.95
N GLY A 143 8.22 -13.52 -4.23
CA GLY A 143 9.14 -14.51 -4.82
C GLY A 143 10.51 -13.95 -5.22
N TYR A 144 10.87 -12.74 -4.77
CA TYR A 144 12.20 -12.20 -5.01
C TYR A 144 13.18 -12.71 -3.97
N ASP A 145 14.28 -13.30 -4.43
CA ASP A 145 15.36 -13.79 -3.57
C ASP A 145 16.15 -12.60 -2.99
N LEU A 146 16.18 -12.53 -1.67
CA LEU A 146 16.78 -11.41 -0.94
C LEU A 146 18.16 -11.84 -0.40
N ALA A 147 19.17 -11.92 -1.27
CA ALA A 147 20.56 -11.88 -0.79
C ALA A 147 20.87 -10.64 0.07
N LEU A 148 19.94 -9.66 0.09
CA LEU A 148 19.95 -8.43 0.88
C LEU A 148 19.62 -8.62 2.36
N GLU A 149 18.92 -9.69 2.77
CA GLU A 149 18.58 -9.91 4.19
C GLU A 149 19.85 -9.85 5.06
N ASN A 150 20.92 -10.50 4.61
CA ASN A 150 22.18 -10.54 5.34
C ASN A 150 22.91 -9.17 5.43
N PHE A 151 22.70 -8.27 4.45
CA PHE A 151 23.30 -6.93 4.46
C PHE A 151 22.46 -5.98 5.32
N VAL A 152 21.15 -6.06 5.22
CA VAL A 152 20.23 -5.20 5.98
C VAL A 152 20.22 -5.59 7.46
N GLU A 153 20.29 -6.88 7.82
CA GLU A 153 20.34 -7.32 9.22
C GLU A 153 21.62 -6.89 9.92
N LYS A 154 22.77 -7.01 9.28
CA LYS A 154 24.07 -6.61 9.89
C LYS A 154 24.18 -5.12 10.15
N ASP A 155 23.61 -4.29 9.27
CA ASP A 155 23.72 -2.83 9.40
C ASP A 155 22.64 -2.23 10.34
N ILE A 156 21.52 -2.94 10.59
CA ILE A 156 20.40 -2.40 11.38
C ILE A 156 20.45 -2.79 12.88
N GLU A 157 21.50 -3.40 13.36
CA GLU A 157 21.68 -3.59 14.83
C GLU A 157 21.72 -2.27 15.60
N VAL A 158 22.09 -1.19 14.94
CA VAL A 158 22.12 0.16 15.52
C VAL A 158 20.83 0.90 15.12
N ASN A 159 20.05 1.36 16.09
CA ASN A 159 18.85 2.20 15.90
C ASN A 159 19.19 3.66 15.52
N ASP A 160 20.25 3.85 14.77
CA ASP A 160 20.67 5.15 14.25
C ASP A 160 19.93 5.49 12.95
N LEU A 161 19.43 6.72 12.86
CA LEU A 161 18.65 7.18 11.72
C LEU A 161 19.44 7.09 10.41
N GLY A 162 20.75 7.33 10.44
CA GLY A 162 21.63 7.24 9.26
C GLY A 162 21.66 5.81 8.70
N THR A 163 21.84 4.83 9.56
CA THR A 163 21.84 3.40 9.23
C THR A 163 20.47 2.96 8.68
N LEU A 164 19.37 3.38 9.30
CA LEU A 164 18.01 3.09 8.81
C LEU A 164 17.75 3.70 7.43
N LEU A 165 18.18 4.93 7.18
CA LEU A 165 18.08 5.57 5.87
C LEU A 165 18.91 4.84 4.79
N ASN A 166 20.10 4.35 5.14
CA ASN A 166 20.90 3.54 4.23
C ASN A 166 20.22 2.20 3.92
N GLY A 167 19.64 1.52 4.92
CA GLY A 167 18.85 0.31 4.71
C GLY A 167 17.69 0.54 3.74
N LEU A 168 16.91 1.62 3.93
CA LEU A 168 15.83 1.98 3.01
C LEU A 168 16.33 2.28 1.59
N LYS A 169 17.50 2.90 1.43
CA LYS A 169 18.10 3.16 0.12
C LYS A 169 18.50 1.85 -0.56
N LEU A 170 19.15 0.93 0.17
CA LEU A 170 19.55 -0.39 -0.36
C LEU A 170 18.34 -1.18 -0.85
N VAL A 171 17.28 -1.26 -0.06
CA VAL A 171 16.02 -1.90 -0.49
C VAL A 171 15.43 -1.20 -1.71
N GLY A 172 15.47 0.14 -1.75
CA GLY A 172 15.00 0.92 -2.89
C GLY A 172 15.81 0.71 -4.17
N ASP A 173 17.14 0.62 -4.07
CA ASP A 173 18.02 0.35 -5.19
C ASP A 173 17.80 -1.06 -5.75
N TYR A 174 17.61 -2.04 -4.87
CA TYR A 174 17.26 -3.40 -5.27
C TYR A 174 15.91 -3.44 -5.99
N LEU A 175 14.88 -2.83 -5.40
CA LEU A 175 13.54 -2.69 -5.97
C LEU A 175 13.61 -2.09 -7.39
N ASP A 176 14.33 -0.98 -7.55
CA ASP A 176 14.47 -0.29 -8.84
C ASP A 176 15.17 -1.16 -9.88
N LYS A 177 16.36 -1.69 -9.54
CA LYS A 177 17.22 -2.41 -10.49
C LYS A 177 16.71 -3.81 -10.84
N THR A 178 16.14 -4.51 -9.84
CA THR A 178 15.78 -5.94 -10.02
C THR A 178 14.32 -6.13 -10.41
N ILE A 179 13.44 -5.19 -10.02
CA ILE A 179 12.00 -5.37 -10.20
C ILE A 179 11.41 -4.31 -11.13
N LEU A 180 11.59 -3.02 -10.82
CA LEU A 180 10.84 -1.98 -11.51
C LEU A 180 11.34 -1.78 -12.94
N ARG A 181 12.63 -1.52 -13.15
CA ARG A 181 13.20 -1.30 -14.50
C ARG A 181 13.01 -2.50 -15.43
N PRO A 182 13.29 -3.75 -15.01
CA PRO A 182 13.09 -4.91 -15.91
C PRO A 182 11.63 -5.09 -16.35
N ASN A 183 10.66 -4.63 -15.54
CA ASN A 183 9.23 -4.68 -15.84
C ASN A 183 8.67 -3.37 -16.44
N ASN A 184 9.53 -2.41 -16.83
CA ASN A 184 9.13 -1.09 -17.34
C ASN A 184 8.24 -0.30 -16.36
N LEU A 185 8.43 -0.48 -15.06
CA LEU A 185 7.72 0.23 -14.01
C LEU A 185 8.55 1.42 -13.52
N ASN A 186 7.88 2.53 -13.23
CA ASN A 186 8.53 3.71 -12.68
C ASN A 186 8.72 3.59 -11.17
N TYR A 187 9.83 4.13 -10.68
CA TYR A 187 10.06 4.25 -9.24
C TYR A 187 9.00 5.13 -8.59
N PRO A 188 8.35 4.68 -7.48
CA PRO A 188 7.22 5.40 -6.91
C PRO A 188 7.61 6.75 -6.30
N ASN A 189 7.00 7.84 -6.78
CA ASN A 189 7.19 9.17 -6.20
C ASN A 189 6.82 9.23 -4.70
N SER A 190 5.82 8.44 -4.28
CA SER A 190 5.42 8.34 -2.86
C SER A 190 6.56 7.85 -1.97
N ARG A 191 7.42 6.94 -2.48
CA ARG A 191 8.58 6.44 -1.75
C ARG A 191 9.68 7.51 -1.66
N LEU A 192 9.90 8.28 -2.72
CA LEU A 192 10.83 9.42 -2.67
C LEU A 192 10.36 10.49 -1.68
N LEU A 193 9.07 10.80 -1.67
CA LEU A 193 8.49 11.74 -0.70
C LEU A 193 8.64 11.21 0.73
N PHE A 194 8.40 9.92 0.97
CA PHE A 194 8.62 9.31 2.27
C PHE A 194 10.07 9.45 2.74
N LEU A 195 11.05 9.06 1.92
CA LEU A 195 12.48 9.22 2.24
C LEU A 195 12.85 10.68 2.57
N ASN A 196 12.25 11.65 1.88
CA ASN A 196 12.49 13.07 2.15
C ASN A 196 11.88 13.55 3.48
N THR A 197 10.87 12.88 4.02
CA THR A 197 10.30 13.21 5.33
C THR A 197 11.17 12.71 6.50
N LEU A 198 12.11 11.80 6.23
CA LEU A 198 12.99 11.20 7.24
C LEU A 198 14.31 11.97 7.40
N LYS A 199 14.64 12.86 6.48
CA LYS A 199 15.78 13.77 6.51
C LYS A 199 15.47 14.98 7.40
#